data_d36c532d73099b216de431188824790c
#
_entry.id   d36c532d73099b216de431188824790c
#
_cell.length_a   1.000
_cell.length_b   1.000
_cell.length_c   1.000
_cell.angle_alpha   90.00
_cell.angle_beta   90.00
_cell.angle_gamma   90.00
#
_symmetry.space_group_name_H-M   'P 1'
#
loop_
_entity.id
_entity.type
_entity.pdbx_description
1 polymer ?
#
loop_
_entity_poly.entity_id
_entity_poly.type
_entity_poly.pdbx_seq_one_letter_code
_entity_poly.pdbx_strand_id
1 'polypeptide(L)'
;KVRMYKDKDDPGKLVESNVGRFIFNQGIPQDLGFVDREADPYSLEVDFLCDKKKLGLIIDKCYRKHGNTGTVIMLDYIKSMGYKYSTKGAVTISISDMEIPKEKETIIAEADAMVDKYEKAYRMGLMSKQERYEKIIEVWNKATDDVADVLMDSLGTLNNLFIMANSGARGSKNQIRQVSGMRGLMANATGRTVEIPIKSN
;
A
#
# COMPACT_ATOMS: atom_id res chain seq x y z
N LYS A 1 3.63 26.67 -7.41
CA LYS A 1 5.01 27.20 -7.55
C LYS A 1 5.36 28.03 -6.32
N VAL A 2 6.52 27.79 -5.74
CA VAL A 2 7.06 28.50 -4.58
C VAL A 2 8.43 29.02 -4.96
N ARG A 3 8.74 30.26 -4.58
CA ARG A 3 10.08 30.81 -4.79
C ARG A 3 10.98 30.34 -3.66
N MET A 4 12.02 29.59 -4.01
CA MET A 4 13.03 29.11 -3.10
C MET A 4 14.25 30.02 -3.19
N TYR A 5 14.90 30.27 -2.04
CA TYR A 5 16.08 31.11 -1.93
C TYR A 5 17.20 30.29 -1.30
N LYS A 6 18.42 30.44 -1.79
CA LYS A 6 19.60 29.81 -1.22
C LYS A 6 20.12 30.66 -0.04
N ASP A 7 20.23 31.96 -0.27
CA ASP A 7 20.70 32.96 0.68
C ASP A 7 19.83 34.23 0.61
N LYS A 8 20.06 35.19 1.51
CA LYS A 8 19.29 36.44 1.58
C LYS A 8 19.41 37.31 0.33
N ASP A 9 20.55 37.23 -0.36
CA ASP A 9 20.85 38.04 -1.57
C ASP A 9 20.57 37.27 -2.87
N ASP A 10 20.03 36.05 -2.79
CA ASP A 10 19.68 35.24 -3.94
C ASP A 10 18.37 35.73 -4.58
N PRO A 11 18.29 35.91 -5.90
CA PRO A 11 17.04 36.26 -6.59
C PRO A 11 15.97 35.19 -6.49
N GLY A 12 16.35 33.97 -6.08
CA GLY A 12 15.48 32.82 -5.92
C GLY A 12 14.99 32.21 -7.23
N LYS A 13 14.72 30.92 -7.21
CA LYS A 13 14.15 30.13 -8.33
C LYS A 13 12.73 29.69 -8.00
N LEU A 14 11.84 29.73 -9.00
CA LEU A 14 10.50 29.16 -8.87
C LEU A 14 10.58 27.64 -8.98
N VAL A 15 10.28 26.96 -7.89
CA VAL A 15 10.20 25.49 -7.82
C VAL A 15 8.74 25.06 -7.84
N GLU A 16 8.43 24.07 -8.66
CA GLU A 16 7.09 23.48 -8.77
C GLU A 16 7.09 22.15 -8.05
N SER A 17 6.26 22.05 -7.02
CA SER A 17 6.05 20.81 -6.29
C SER A 17 4.72 20.86 -5.53
N ASN A 18 4.34 19.80 -4.83
CA ASN A 18 3.14 19.75 -4.02
C ASN A 18 3.35 20.44 -2.66
N VAL A 19 2.30 21.10 -2.14
CA VAL A 19 2.35 21.79 -0.85
C VAL A 19 2.81 20.85 0.27
N GLY A 20 2.33 19.61 0.27
CA GLY A 20 2.74 18.61 1.26
C GLY A 20 4.25 18.32 1.25
N ARG A 21 4.90 18.30 0.09
CA ARG A 21 6.34 18.11 -0.03
C ARG A 21 7.13 19.29 0.54
N PHE A 22 6.67 20.52 0.29
CA PHE A 22 7.30 21.71 0.89
C PHE A 22 7.21 21.66 2.42
N ILE A 23 6.02 21.36 2.95
CA ILE A 23 5.82 21.23 4.40
C ILE A 23 6.68 20.12 4.98
N PHE A 24 6.72 18.94 4.34
CA PHE A 24 7.52 17.80 4.81
C PHE A 24 9.01 18.13 4.85
N ASN A 25 9.53 18.79 3.82
CA ASN A 25 10.95 19.15 3.74
C ASN A 25 11.40 20.22 4.75
N GLN A 26 10.48 20.94 5.38
CA GLN A 26 10.84 21.96 6.39
C GLN A 26 11.59 21.38 7.60
N GLY A 27 11.28 20.14 7.98
CA GLY A 27 11.93 19.48 9.12
C GLY A 27 12.92 18.38 8.73
N ILE A 28 13.17 18.20 7.43
CA ILE A 28 14.16 17.27 6.91
C ILE A 28 15.44 18.02 6.62
N PRO A 29 16.62 17.58 7.11
CA PRO A 29 17.90 18.15 6.72
C PRO A 29 18.06 18.12 5.19
N GLN A 30 18.43 19.26 4.60
CA GLN A 30 18.47 19.41 3.15
C GLN A 30 19.82 19.02 2.53
N ASP A 31 20.58 18.19 3.23
CA ASP A 31 21.92 17.73 2.87
C ASP A 31 22.10 16.21 2.94
N LEU A 32 20.99 15.44 2.94
CA LEU A 32 21.02 13.97 3.08
C LEU A 32 21.58 13.25 1.83
N GLY A 33 21.76 13.96 0.70
CA GLY A 33 22.36 13.42 -0.51
C GLY A 33 21.37 12.59 -1.36
N PHE A 34 20.10 12.99 -1.36
CA PHE A 34 19.13 12.54 -2.36
C PHE A 34 19.16 13.43 -3.60
N VAL A 35 19.60 14.67 -3.44
CA VAL A 35 19.75 15.66 -4.51
C VAL A 35 21.19 16.13 -4.55
N ASP A 36 21.73 16.27 -5.76
CA ASP A 36 23.02 16.93 -6.00
C ASP A 36 22.84 18.44 -5.87
N ARG A 37 23.30 18.99 -4.74
CA ARG A 37 23.20 20.42 -4.42
C ARG A 37 24.10 21.31 -5.27
N GLU A 38 25.13 20.74 -5.90
CA GLU A 38 25.99 21.49 -6.83
C GLU A 38 25.26 21.71 -8.16
N ALA A 39 24.56 20.69 -8.63
CA ALA A 39 23.80 20.76 -9.89
C ALA A 39 22.45 21.50 -9.74
N ASP A 40 21.70 21.27 -8.65
CA ASP A 40 20.41 21.95 -8.39
C ASP A 40 20.24 22.31 -6.90
N PRO A 41 20.66 23.50 -6.51
CA PRO A 41 20.59 23.96 -5.12
C PRO A 41 19.17 24.25 -4.62
N TYR A 42 18.17 24.35 -5.52
CA TYR A 42 16.79 24.72 -5.17
C TYR A 42 15.83 23.55 -5.06
N SER A 43 16.22 22.35 -5.51
CA SER A 43 15.39 21.17 -5.41
C SER A 43 15.15 20.75 -3.95
N LEU A 44 13.96 20.22 -3.69
CA LEU A 44 13.63 19.65 -2.39
C LEU A 44 14.41 18.34 -2.20
N GLU A 45 14.96 18.11 -1.01
CA GLU A 45 15.69 16.89 -0.68
C GLU A 45 14.82 15.63 -0.85
N VAL A 46 13.54 15.73 -0.47
CA VAL A 46 12.55 14.68 -0.66
C VAL A 46 11.50 15.15 -1.65
N ASP A 47 11.69 14.87 -2.94
CA ASP A 47 10.73 15.17 -4.02
C ASP A 47 10.11 13.92 -4.64
N PHE A 48 10.14 12.81 -3.93
CA PHE A 48 9.54 11.54 -4.32
C PHE A 48 8.41 11.13 -3.38
N LEU A 49 7.63 10.13 -3.79
CA LEU A 49 6.62 9.53 -2.93
C LEU A 49 7.29 8.80 -1.76
N CYS A 50 7.09 9.30 -0.54
CA CYS A 50 7.70 8.79 0.68
C CYS A 50 6.80 7.76 1.33
N ASP A 51 7.00 6.47 0.99
CA ASP A 51 6.41 5.34 1.67
C ASP A 51 7.23 4.92 2.91
N LYS A 52 6.75 3.91 3.65
CA LYS A 52 7.44 3.39 4.85
C LYS A 52 8.89 2.97 4.57
N LYS A 53 9.17 2.38 3.40
CA LYS A 53 10.52 1.92 3.03
C LYS A 53 11.45 3.11 2.78
N LYS A 54 10.98 4.09 2.02
CA LYS A 54 11.75 5.30 1.72
C LYS A 54 11.96 6.17 2.95
N LEU A 55 10.98 6.20 3.87
CA LEU A 55 11.15 6.85 5.16
C LEU A 55 12.30 6.22 5.96
N GLY A 56 12.39 4.89 5.95
CA GLY A 56 13.53 4.18 6.55
C GLY A 56 14.89 4.58 5.96
N LEU A 57 14.96 4.79 4.63
CA LEU A 57 16.18 5.28 3.97
C LEU A 57 16.54 6.72 4.36
N ILE A 58 15.54 7.59 4.52
CA ILE A 58 15.74 8.96 4.99
C ILE A 58 16.34 8.95 6.40
N ILE A 59 15.80 8.11 7.30
CA ILE A 59 16.27 7.97 8.66
C ILE A 59 17.71 7.44 8.69
N ASP A 60 18.03 6.40 7.92
CA ASP A 60 19.39 5.85 7.86
C ASP A 60 20.41 6.89 7.36
N LYS A 61 20.10 7.62 6.30
CA LYS A 61 20.98 8.68 5.78
C LYS A 61 21.15 9.83 6.78
N CYS A 62 20.07 10.24 7.46
CA CYS A 62 20.14 11.26 8.48
C CYS A 62 21.01 10.81 9.66
N TYR A 63 20.85 9.58 10.12
CA TYR A 63 21.65 9.01 11.20
C TYR A 63 23.15 8.97 10.86
N ARG A 64 23.49 8.53 9.67
CA ARG A 64 24.88 8.45 9.20
C ARG A 64 25.55 9.83 9.11
N LYS A 65 24.78 10.86 8.76
CA LYS A 65 25.32 12.20 8.53
C LYS A 65 25.27 13.11 9.77
N HIS A 66 24.15 13.08 10.50
CA HIS A 66 23.89 14.00 11.62
C HIS A 66 23.92 13.32 13.00
N GLY A 67 24.15 12.00 13.03
CA GLY A 67 24.20 11.24 14.29
C GLY A 67 22.84 11.19 15.02
N ASN A 68 22.89 10.78 16.30
CA ASN A 68 21.69 10.58 17.12
C ASN A 68 20.87 11.86 17.29
N THR A 69 21.50 12.96 17.67
CA THR A 69 20.79 14.21 18.01
C THR A 69 20.02 14.77 16.82
N GLY A 70 20.65 14.86 15.64
CA GLY A 70 19.99 15.34 14.44
C GLY A 70 18.84 14.42 14.00
N THR A 71 19.04 13.10 14.13
CA THR A 71 18.01 12.12 13.78
C THR A 71 16.79 12.20 14.70
N VAL A 72 16.99 12.39 16.01
CA VAL A 72 15.89 12.53 16.99
C VAL A 72 15.04 13.76 16.67
N ILE A 73 15.67 14.90 16.38
CA ILE A 73 14.96 16.14 16.04
C ILE A 73 14.10 15.92 14.78
N MET A 74 14.67 15.30 13.75
CA MET A 74 13.94 14.98 12.51
C MET A 74 12.78 14.01 12.76
N LEU A 75 12.99 12.97 13.57
CA LEU A 75 11.94 11.98 13.90
C LEU A 75 10.80 12.61 14.69
N ASP A 76 11.08 13.47 15.66
CA ASP A 76 10.06 14.19 16.43
C ASP A 76 9.24 15.14 15.52
N TYR A 77 9.90 15.78 14.57
CA TYR A 77 9.21 16.57 13.56
C TYR A 77 8.27 15.70 12.71
N ILE A 78 8.77 14.60 12.13
CA ILE A 78 7.96 13.68 11.29
C ILE A 78 6.78 13.15 12.09
N LYS A 79 6.99 12.73 13.32
CA LYS A 79 5.94 12.24 14.22
C LYS A 79 4.86 13.31 14.45
N SER A 80 5.25 14.52 14.83
CA SER A 80 4.31 15.62 15.10
C SER A 80 3.53 16.03 13.87
N MET A 81 4.18 16.04 12.70
CA MET A 81 3.56 16.28 11.41
C MET A 81 2.56 15.18 11.04
N GLY A 82 2.93 13.92 11.25
CA GLY A 82 2.05 12.78 11.03
C GLY A 82 0.74 12.91 11.83
N TYR A 83 0.83 13.16 13.12
CA TYR A 83 -0.37 13.36 13.97
C TYR A 83 -1.19 14.59 13.55
N LYS A 84 -0.53 15.72 13.31
CA LYS A 84 -1.19 16.95 12.90
C LYS A 84 -1.99 16.80 11.61
N TYR A 85 -1.37 16.22 10.58
CA TYR A 85 -2.00 16.14 9.26
C TYR A 85 -2.94 14.96 9.11
N SER A 86 -2.74 13.84 9.81
CA SER A 86 -3.76 12.78 9.86
C SER A 86 -5.06 13.25 10.53
N THR A 87 -4.95 14.05 11.59
CA THR A 87 -6.11 14.68 12.24
C THR A 87 -6.79 15.69 11.33
N LYS A 88 -6.02 16.60 10.69
CA LYS A 88 -6.57 17.59 9.76
C LYS A 88 -7.19 16.97 8.51
N GLY A 89 -6.58 15.90 7.99
CA GLY A 89 -7.07 15.16 6.85
C GLY A 89 -8.25 14.24 7.16
N ALA A 90 -8.64 14.12 8.44
CA ALA A 90 -9.69 13.23 8.92
C ALA A 90 -9.53 11.80 8.39
N VAL A 91 -8.29 11.29 8.37
CA VAL A 91 -7.99 9.94 7.88
C VAL A 91 -8.56 8.91 8.85
N THR A 92 -9.72 8.38 8.52
CA THR A 92 -10.49 7.40 9.30
C THR A 92 -11.15 6.39 8.37
N ILE A 93 -11.72 5.33 8.92
CA ILE A 93 -12.38 4.28 8.15
C ILE A 93 -13.86 4.28 8.48
N SER A 94 -14.68 4.25 7.45
CA SER A 94 -16.12 3.98 7.56
C SER A 94 -16.50 2.75 6.72
N ILE A 95 -17.69 2.21 6.94
CA ILE A 95 -18.21 1.09 6.14
C ILE A 95 -18.35 1.49 4.66
N SER A 96 -18.66 2.76 4.39
CA SER A 96 -18.77 3.29 3.03
C SER A 96 -17.46 3.32 2.25
N ASP A 97 -16.31 3.28 2.94
CA ASP A 97 -15.00 3.24 2.28
C ASP A 97 -14.64 1.84 1.76
N MET A 98 -15.42 0.82 2.19
CA MET A 98 -15.24 -0.57 1.78
C MET A 98 -16.01 -0.83 0.49
N GLU A 99 -15.46 -0.34 -0.62
CA GLU A 99 -16.04 -0.55 -1.94
C GLU A 99 -15.80 -1.99 -2.41
N ILE A 100 -16.86 -2.62 -2.95
CA ILE A 100 -16.78 -3.97 -3.53
C ILE A 100 -16.57 -3.82 -5.03
N PRO A 101 -15.51 -4.39 -5.62
CA PRO A 101 -15.28 -4.29 -7.06
C PRO A 101 -16.36 -5.05 -7.83
N LYS A 102 -16.84 -4.48 -8.93
CA LYS A 102 -17.89 -5.07 -9.76
C LYS A 102 -17.45 -6.37 -10.44
N GLU A 103 -16.19 -6.47 -10.76
CA GLU A 103 -15.54 -7.60 -11.39
C GLU A 103 -15.46 -8.84 -10.49
N LYS A 104 -15.66 -8.68 -9.17
CA LYS A 104 -15.65 -9.78 -8.20
C LYS A 104 -16.58 -10.92 -8.58
N GLU A 105 -17.79 -10.59 -9.00
CA GLU A 105 -18.81 -11.60 -9.36
C GLU A 105 -18.37 -12.43 -10.59
N THR A 106 -17.77 -11.78 -11.58
CA THR A 106 -17.25 -12.45 -12.77
C THR A 106 -16.10 -13.39 -12.45
N ILE A 107 -15.12 -12.93 -11.65
CA ILE A 107 -13.97 -13.73 -11.23
C ILE A 107 -14.43 -14.97 -10.44
N ILE A 108 -15.39 -14.79 -9.52
CA ILE A 108 -15.95 -15.90 -8.75
C ILE A 108 -16.68 -16.90 -9.65
N ALA A 109 -17.48 -16.43 -10.62
CA ALA A 109 -18.21 -17.29 -11.53
C ALA A 109 -17.26 -18.11 -12.43
N GLU A 110 -16.18 -17.52 -12.91
CA GLU A 110 -15.13 -18.22 -13.66
C GLU A 110 -14.44 -19.28 -12.81
N ALA A 111 -14.12 -18.97 -11.56
CA ALA A 111 -13.52 -19.91 -10.62
C ALA A 111 -14.46 -21.09 -10.32
N ASP A 112 -15.76 -20.83 -10.10
CA ASP A 112 -16.77 -21.88 -9.91
C ASP A 112 -16.86 -22.80 -11.13
N ALA A 113 -16.89 -22.25 -12.34
CA ALA A 113 -16.92 -23.04 -13.56
C ALA A 113 -15.67 -23.94 -13.73
N MET A 114 -14.49 -23.45 -13.29
CA MET A 114 -13.27 -24.27 -13.30
C MET A 114 -13.32 -25.39 -12.24
N VAL A 115 -13.82 -25.10 -11.05
CA VAL A 115 -14.01 -26.10 -9.99
C VAL A 115 -14.97 -27.19 -10.46
N ASP A 116 -16.11 -26.83 -11.06
CA ASP A 116 -17.07 -27.79 -11.61
C ASP A 116 -16.44 -28.69 -12.68
N LYS A 117 -15.52 -28.17 -13.48
CA LYS A 117 -14.79 -28.94 -14.49
C LYS A 117 -13.89 -29.99 -13.85
N TYR A 118 -13.17 -29.62 -12.79
CA TYR A 118 -12.32 -30.58 -12.03
C TYR A 118 -13.15 -31.61 -11.27
N GLU A 119 -14.30 -31.21 -10.69
CA GLU A 119 -15.23 -32.14 -10.07
C GLU A 119 -15.79 -33.17 -11.06
N LYS A 120 -16.14 -32.77 -12.27
CA LYS A 120 -16.57 -33.67 -13.34
C LYS A 120 -15.45 -34.62 -13.76
N ALA A 121 -14.23 -34.15 -13.94
CA ALA A 121 -13.08 -34.98 -14.27
C ALA A 121 -12.81 -36.03 -13.20
N TYR A 122 -12.90 -35.65 -11.92
CA TYR A 122 -12.77 -36.58 -10.80
C TYR A 122 -13.86 -37.66 -10.80
N ARG A 123 -15.14 -37.27 -11.01
CA ARG A 123 -16.26 -38.22 -11.08
C ARG A 123 -16.13 -39.19 -12.26
N MET A 124 -15.50 -38.79 -13.36
CA MET A 124 -15.20 -39.65 -14.49
C MET A 124 -13.95 -40.55 -14.27
N GLY A 125 -13.27 -40.46 -13.13
CA GLY A 125 -12.07 -41.24 -12.84
C GLY A 125 -10.81 -40.76 -13.57
N LEU A 126 -10.84 -39.58 -14.18
CA LEU A 126 -9.74 -39.02 -14.93
C LEU A 126 -8.71 -38.31 -14.00
N MET A 127 -9.00 -38.18 -12.74
CA MET A 127 -8.20 -37.41 -11.76
C MET A 127 -8.27 -38.08 -10.39
N SER A 128 -7.15 -38.10 -9.68
CA SER A 128 -7.10 -38.59 -8.29
C SER A 128 -7.73 -37.59 -7.31
N LYS A 129 -8.10 -38.07 -6.11
CA LYS A 129 -8.65 -37.22 -5.07
C LYS A 129 -7.65 -36.11 -4.64
N GLN A 130 -6.37 -36.45 -4.63
CA GLN A 130 -5.32 -35.50 -4.23
C GLN A 130 -5.12 -34.42 -5.29
N GLU A 131 -5.04 -34.80 -6.57
CA GLU A 131 -4.93 -33.86 -7.68
C GLU A 131 -6.13 -32.91 -7.74
N ARG A 132 -7.36 -33.44 -7.57
CA ARG A 132 -8.56 -32.62 -7.50
C ARG A 132 -8.44 -31.56 -6.38
N TYR A 133 -8.06 -31.99 -5.19
CA TYR A 133 -7.87 -31.09 -4.05
C TYR A 133 -6.87 -29.98 -4.36
N GLU A 134 -5.70 -30.33 -4.87
CA GLU A 134 -4.65 -29.35 -5.22
C GLU A 134 -5.11 -28.35 -6.29
N LYS A 135 -5.80 -28.85 -7.32
CA LYS A 135 -6.35 -28.00 -8.38
C LYS A 135 -7.45 -27.05 -7.91
N ILE A 136 -8.32 -27.49 -7.01
CA ILE A 136 -9.37 -26.63 -6.42
C ILE A 136 -8.72 -25.53 -5.57
N ILE A 137 -7.73 -25.87 -4.75
CA ILE A 137 -7.01 -24.90 -3.94
C ILE A 137 -6.27 -23.89 -4.82
N GLU A 138 -5.62 -24.33 -5.88
CA GLU A 138 -4.94 -23.46 -6.86
C GLU A 138 -5.91 -22.46 -7.50
N VAL A 139 -7.08 -22.91 -7.96
CA VAL A 139 -8.12 -22.06 -8.56
C VAL A 139 -8.58 -20.98 -7.57
N TRP A 140 -8.90 -21.37 -6.33
CA TRP A 140 -9.40 -20.42 -5.34
C TRP A 140 -8.34 -19.46 -4.83
N ASN A 141 -7.09 -19.88 -4.71
CA ASN A 141 -5.99 -18.97 -4.39
C ASN A 141 -5.82 -17.92 -5.48
N LYS A 142 -5.78 -18.37 -6.76
CA LYS A 142 -5.70 -17.46 -7.90
C LYS A 142 -6.87 -16.47 -7.92
N ALA A 143 -8.10 -16.95 -7.84
CA ALA A 143 -9.29 -16.08 -7.82
C ALA A 143 -9.24 -15.08 -6.65
N THR A 144 -8.73 -15.50 -5.50
CA THR A 144 -8.57 -14.64 -4.33
C THR A 144 -7.55 -13.53 -4.57
N ASP A 145 -6.44 -13.83 -5.25
CA ASP A 145 -5.41 -12.86 -5.59
C ASP A 145 -5.90 -11.93 -6.71
N ASP A 146 -6.58 -12.44 -7.73
CA ASP A 146 -7.19 -11.65 -8.81
C ASP A 146 -8.22 -10.63 -8.25
N VAL A 147 -9.08 -11.05 -7.30
CA VAL A 147 -10.01 -10.15 -6.60
C VAL A 147 -9.26 -9.10 -5.80
N ALA A 148 -8.12 -9.45 -5.18
CA ALA A 148 -7.32 -8.50 -4.41
C ALA A 148 -6.66 -7.44 -5.30
N ASP A 149 -6.20 -7.82 -6.49
CA ASP A 149 -5.58 -6.91 -7.45
C ASP A 149 -6.63 -5.94 -8.01
N VAL A 150 -7.75 -6.45 -8.51
CA VAL A 150 -8.86 -5.63 -9.00
C VAL A 150 -9.40 -4.69 -7.92
N LEU A 151 -9.49 -5.16 -6.68
CA LEU A 151 -9.91 -4.33 -5.55
C LEU A 151 -8.95 -3.15 -5.34
N MET A 152 -7.65 -3.41 -5.30
CA MET A 152 -6.66 -2.34 -5.10
C MET A 152 -6.67 -1.31 -6.23
N ASP A 153 -6.91 -1.76 -7.46
CA ASP A 153 -7.01 -0.89 -8.64
C ASP A 153 -8.33 -0.09 -8.68
N SER A 154 -9.41 -0.65 -8.13
CA SER A 154 -10.73 0.02 -8.08
C SER A 154 -10.81 1.08 -6.99
N LEU A 155 -10.02 0.94 -5.91
CA LEU A 155 -10.01 1.93 -4.84
C LEU A 155 -9.45 3.27 -5.34
N GLY A 156 -10.21 4.33 -5.15
CA GLY A 156 -9.77 5.69 -5.48
C GLY A 156 -8.55 6.11 -4.67
N THR A 157 -7.68 6.91 -5.26
CA THR A 157 -6.45 7.42 -4.59
C THR A 157 -6.73 8.25 -3.33
N LEU A 158 -7.95 8.75 -3.16
CA LEU A 158 -8.41 9.49 -1.98
C LEU A 158 -9.19 8.61 -1.00
N ASN A 159 -9.39 7.32 -1.29
CA ASN A 159 -10.01 6.40 -0.36
C ASN A 159 -9.10 6.18 0.85
N ASN A 160 -9.65 6.31 2.06
CA ASN A 160 -8.88 6.24 3.30
C ASN A 160 -8.22 4.87 3.52
N LEU A 161 -8.87 3.77 3.14
CA LEU A 161 -8.27 2.42 3.18
C LEU A 161 -7.06 2.32 2.26
N PHE A 162 -7.19 2.86 1.04
CA PHE A 162 -6.08 2.89 0.08
C PHE A 162 -4.91 3.72 0.61
N ILE A 163 -5.16 4.92 1.12
CA ILE A 163 -4.12 5.81 1.67
C ILE A 163 -3.34 5.11 2.79
N MET A 164 -4.05 4.49 3.75
CA MET A 164 -3.40 3.83 4.89
C MET A 164 -2.58 2.63 4.48
N ALA A 165 -3.09 1.78 3.58
CA ALA A 165 -2.37 0.59 3.14
C ALA A 165 -1.23 0.91 2.18
N ASN A 166 -1.44 1.81 1.23
CA ASN A 166 -0.44 2.18 0.22
C ASN A 166 0.76 2.91 0.85
N SER A 167 0.52 3.75 1.85
CA SER A 167 1.59 4.40 2.62
C SER A 167 2.38 3.42 3.48
N GLY A 168 1.84 2.25 3.78
CA GLY A 168 2.43 1.27 4.70
C GLY A 168 2.28 1.66 6.18
N ALA A 169 1.48 2.69 6.49
CA ALA A 169 1.26 3.14 7.86
C ALA A 169 0.45 2.12 8.66
N ARG A 170 -0.66 1.64 8.11
CA ARG A 170 -1.51 0.65 8.75
C ARG A 170 -2.33 -0.13 7.72
N GLY A 171 -2.56 -1.41 8.01
CA GLY A 171 -3.25 -2.31 7.11
C GLY A 171 -2.33 -2.93 6.05
N SER A 172 -2.76 -4.06 5.53
CA SER A 172 -2.10 -4.74 4.42
C SER A 172 -3.12 -5.01 3.31
N LYS A 173 -2.65 -5.24 2.09
CA LYS A 173 -3.47 -5.66 0.96
C LYS A 173 -4.40 -6.84 1.34
N ASN A 174 -3.87 -7.83 2.06
CA ASN A 174 -4.66 -8.98 2.51
C ASN A 174 -5.77 -8.62 3.51
N GLN A 175 -5.55 -7.65 4.40
CA GLN A 175 -6.59 -7.21 5.33
C GLN A 175 -7.71 -6.46 4.59
N ILE A 176 -7.36 -5.59 3.63
CA ILE A 176 -8.36 -4.89 2.81
C ILE A 176 -9.13 -5.89 1.95
N ARG A 177 -8.45 -6.87 1.34
CA ARG A 177 -9.09 -7.95 0.57
C ARG A 177 -10.15 -8.69 1.40
N GLN A 178 -9.87 -8.98 2.67
CA GLN A 178 -10.81 -9.70 3.53
C GLN A 178 -12.07 -8.90 3.87
N VAL A 179 -11.97 -7.57 3.95
CA VAL A 179 -13.11 -6.72 4.33
C VAL A 179 -13.88 -6.16 3.13
N SER A 180 -13.25 -5.99 1.98
CA SER A 180 -13.87 -5.40 0.78
C SER A 180 -13.94 -6.36 -0.42
N GLY A 181 -13.06 -7.36 -0.47
CA GLY A 181 -13.02 -8.37 -1.53
C GLY A 181 -13.70 -9.67 -1.13
N MET A 182 -12.90 -10.69 -0.87
CA MET A 182 -13.36 -11.98 -0.35
C MET A 182 -12.39 -12.53 0.70
N ARG A 183 -12.91 -13.26 1.66
CA ARG A 183 -12.06 -13.88 2.69
C ARG A 183 -11.21 -15.02 2.13
N GLY A 184 -11.76 -15.80 1.21
CA GLY A 184 -11.05 -16.89 0.53
C GLY A 184 -11.02 -18.19 1.31
N LEU A 185 -9.99 -18.99 1.05
CA LEU A 185 -9.81 -20.31 1.69
C LEU A 185 -9.38 -20.16 3.15
N MET A 186 -9.91 -21.04 3.99
CA MET A 186 -9.61 -21.11 5.42
C MET A 186 -9.05 -22.48 5.79
N ALA A 187 -8.14 -22.50 6.77
CA ALA A 187 -7.66 -23.75 7.34
C ALA A 187 -8.59 -24.23 8.46
N ASN A 188 -8.76 -25.55 8.56
CA ASN A 188 -9.44 -26.18 9.69
C ASN A 188 -8.53 -26.25 10.92
N ALA A 189 -9.03 -26.79 12.02
CA ALA A 189 -8.28 -26.94 13.28
C ALA A 189 -7.02 -27.83 13.16
N THR A 190 -6.96 -28.71 12.16
CA THR A 190 -5.80 -29.57 11.88
C THR A 190 -4.77 -28.91 10.96
N GLY A 191 -5.00 -27.67 10.54
CA GLY A 191 -4.12 -26.92 9.62
C GLY A 191 -4.34 -27.24 8.14
N ARG A 192 -5.26 -28.15 7.79
CA ARG A 192 -5.58 -28.43 6.40
C ARG A 192 -6.54 -27.38 5.84
N THR A 193 -6.27 -26.88 4.63
CA THR A 193 -7.13 -25.94 3.93
C THR A 193 -8.45 -26.59 3.51
N VAL A 194 -9.55 -25.94 3.79
CA VAL A 194 -10.90 -26.36 3.36
C VAL A 194 -11.10 -25.96 1.91
N GLU A 195 -11.60 -26.90 1.08
CA GLU A 195 -11.78 -26.72 -0.36
C GLU A 195 -12.84 -25.67 -0.73
N ILE A 196 -13.72 -25.35 0.22
CA ILE A 196 -14.83 -24.40 0.02
C ILE A 196 -14.38 -23.01 0.53
N PRO A 197 -14.25 -22.01 -0.34
CA PRO A 197 -13.87 -20.66 0.05
C PRO A 197 -15.04 -19.90 0.67
N ILE A 198 -14.72 -18.91 1.49
CA ILE A 198 -15.66 -17.88 1.91
C ILE A 198 -15.63 -16.79 0.85
N LYS A 199 -16.65 -16.74 -0.01
CA LYS A 199 -16.79 -15.80 -1.14
C LYS A 199 -17.23 -14.41 -0.67
N SER A 200 -17.86 -14.32 0.48
CA SER A 200 -18.28 -13.05 1.09
C SER A 200 -17.10 -12.31 1.74
N ASN A 201 -17.31 -11.03 1.93
CA ASN A 201 -16.45 -10.11 2.65
C ASN A 201 -17.08 -9.77 4.01
#